data_c4dc2335be418f95688820a496be36dc
#
_entry.id   c4dc2335be418f95688820a496be36dc
#
_cell.length_a   1.000
_cell.length_b   1.000
_cell.length_c   1.000
_cell.angle_alpha   90.00
_cell.angle_beta   90.00
_cell.angle_gamma   90.00
#
_symmetry.space_group_name_H-M   'P 1'
#
loop_
_entity.id
_entity.type
_entity.pdbx_description
1 polymer ?
#
loop_
_entity_poly.entity_id
_entity_poly.type
_entity_poly.pdbx_seq_one_letter_code
_entity_poly.pdbx_strand_id
1 'polypeptide(L)'
;MTLAAAVDYPFAAPFADPQGSPIRELFKHVGKPGMISFAGGYPSAELFDREGIAAAFADAARDDPVACLQYGDTAGQPGLRAALADWMTRARGVACDASQVLVTTGSQQGFDLLVRALIEPGDVALVEAPAYPAALQALRLAGAKLVPVRT
;
A
#
# COMPACT_ATOMS: atom_id res chain seq x y z
N MET A 1 -14.11 -35.63 10.77
CA MET A 1 -13.00 -34.73 11.04
C MET A 1 -13.50 -33.70 12.04
N THR A 2 -13.12 -33.82 13.31
CA THR A 2 -13.53 -32.90 14.37
C THR A 2 -12.74 -31.61 14.17
N LEU A 3 -13.44 -30.47 13.95
CA LEU A 3 -12.80 -29.18 13.96
C LEU A 3 -12.13 -28.95 15.31
N ALA A 4 -10.85 -28.59 15.32
CA ALA A 4 -10.17 -28.20 16.56
C ALA A 4 -10.97 -27.06 17.21
N ALA A 5 -11.08 -27.11 18.54
CA ALA A 5 -11.72 -26.02 19.30
C ALA A 5 -11.05 -24.69 18.95
N ALA A 6 -11.86 -23.64 18.76
CA ALA A 6 -11.33 -22.30 18.50
C ALA A 6 -10.42 -21.91 19.67
N VAL A 7 -9.17 -21.58 19.36
CA VAL A 7 -8.21 -21.08 20.35
C VAL A 7 -8.51 -19.59 20.55
N ASP A 8 -8.79 -19.23 21.80
CA ASP A 8 -8.95 -17.81 22.17
C ASP A 8 -7.56 -17.17 22.31
N TYR A 9 -7.20 -16.30 21.34
CA TYR A 9 -5.94 -15.58 21.36
C TYR A 9 -6.14 -14.19 21.98
N PRO A 10 -5.32 -13.78 22.95
CA PRO A 10 -5.37 -12.42 23.48
C PRO A 10 -4.82 -11.44 22.43
N PHE A 11 -5.71 -10.80 21.69
CA PHE A 11 -5.30 -9.76 20.75
C PHE A 11 -4.78 -8.53 21.47
N ALA A 12 -3.81 -7.84 20.87
CA ALA A 12 -3.38 -6.52 21.34
C ALA A 12 -4.57 -5.55 21.33
N ALA A 13 -4.59 -4.61 22.26
CA ALA A 13 -5.71 -3.69 22.48
C ALA A 13 -6.25 -3.01 21.19
N PRO A 14 -5.42 -2.57 20.23
CA PRO A 14 -5.91 -1.99 18.97
C PRO A 14 -6.71 -2.96 18.09
N PHE A 15 -6.62 -4.28 18.35
CA PHE A 15 -7.28 -5.34 17.59
C PHE A 15 -8.32 -6.11 18.38
N ALA A 16 -8.53 -5.76 19.66
CA ALA A 16 -9.47 -6.46 20.55
C ALA A 16 -10.94 -6.28 20.11
N ASP A 17 -11.24 -5.12 19.50
CA ASP A 17 -12.56 -4.82 18.91
C ASP A 17 -12.38 -4.29 17.48
N PRO A 18 -12.18 -5.18 16.48
CA PRO A 18 -11.92 -4.78 15.11
C PRO A 18 -13.18 -4.19 14.48
N GLN A 19 -13.22 -2.88 14.32
CA GLN A 19 -14.25 -2.22 13.53
C GLN A 19 -14.12 -2.62 12.06
N GLY A 20 -15.19 -3.15 11.49
CA GLY A 20 -15.23 -3.52 10.07
C GLY A 20 -14.91 -2.32 9.17
N SER A 21 -14.25 -2.57 8.04
CA SER A 21 -14.01 -1.51 7.07
C SER A 21 -15.29 -1.19 6.29
N PRO A 22 -15.83 0.04 6.35
CA PRO A 22 -17.01 0.43 5.57
C PRO A 22 -16.81 0.20 4.06
N ILE A 23 -15.60 0.36 3.55
CA ILE A 23 -15.26 0.10 2.14
C ILE A 23 -15.42 -1.38 1.79
N ARG A 24 -15.05 -2.30 2.67
CA ARG A 24 -15.23 -3.74 2.42
C ARG A 24 -16.70 -4.11 2.28
N GLU A 25 -17.58 -3.46 3.02
CA GLU A 25 -19.03 -3.67 2.86
C GLU A 25 -19.51 -3.18 1.48
N LEU A 26 -19.00 -2.05 1.01
CA LEU A 26 -19.32 -1.54 -0.34
C LEU A 26 -18.83 -2.48 -1.45
N PHE A 27 -17.69 -3.14 -1.27
CA PHE A 27 -17.17 -4.09 -2.27
C PHE A 27 -18.08 -5.28 -2.53
N LYS A 28 -18.92 -5.68 -1.59
CA LYS A 28 -19.93 -6.73 -1.79
C LYS A 28 -20.95 -6.37 -2.89
N HIS A 29 -21.01 -5.11 -3.27
CA HIS A 29 -21.93 -4.60 -4.28
C HIS A 29 -21.26 -4.31 -5.62
N VAL A 30 -19.92 -4.27 -5.66
CA VAL A 30 -19.15 -4.05 -6.89
C VAL A 30 -19.37 -5.23 -7.84
N GLY A 31 -19.63 -4.93 -9.11
CA GLY A 31 -19.85 -5.95 -10.14
C GLY A 31 -21.29 -6.45 -10.29
N LYS A 32 -22.26 -5.92 -9.53
CA LYS A 32 -23.69 -6.21 -9.79
C LYS A 32 -24.11 -5.57 -11.12
N PRO A 33 -24.91 -6.27 -11.96
CA PRO A 33 -25.39 -5.73 -13.22
C PRO A 33 -26.09 -4.37 -13.05
N GLY A 34 -25.74 -3.40 -13.88
CA GLY A 34 -26.32 -2.05 -13.86
C GLY A 34 -25.77 -1.12 -12.75
N MET A 35 -24.80 -1.56 -11.95
CA MET A 35 -24.20 -0.72 -10.91
C MET A 35 -22.95 0.00 -11.44
N ILE A 36 -22.93 1.31 -11.27
CA ILE A 36 -21.74 2.14 -11.46
C ILE A 36 -21.12 2.37 -10.07
N SER A 37 -19.91 1.85 -9.84
CA SER A 37 -19.24 1.91 -8.54
C SER A 37 -18.15 2.97 -8.52
N PHE A 38 -18.20 3.86 -7.54
CA PHE A 38 -17.15 4.82 -7.21
C PHE A 38 -16.40 4.45 -5.92
N ALA A 39 -16.63 3.24 -5.39
CA ALA A 39 -16.16 2.88 -4.05
C ALA A 39 -14.68 2.55 -3.97
N GLY A 40 -14.08 1.92 -4.97
CA GLY A 40 -12.75 1.32 -4.86
C GLY A 40 -11.63 2.09 -5.54
N GLY A 41 -11.95 3.01 -6.44
CA GLY A 41 -10.92 3.69 -7.24
C GLY A 41 -10.09 2.74 -8.11
N TYR A 42 -10.68 1.61 -8.54
CA TYR A 42 -9.97 0.65 -9.38
C TYR A 42 -9.67 1.23 -10.76
N PRO A 43 -8.43 1.07 -11.27
CA PRO A 43 -8.13 1.37 -12.66
C PRO A 43 -9.02 0.55 -13.61
N SER A 44 -9.38 1.12 -14.78
CA SER A 44 -10.08 0.37 -15.80
C SER A 44 -9.25 -0.79 -16.30
N ALA A 45 -9.83 -2.00 -16.28
CA ALA A 45 -9.16 -3.21 -16.78
C ALA A 45 -8.83 -3.15 -18.28
N GLU A 46 -9.57 -2.35 -19.04
CA GLU A 46 -9.34 -2.14 -20.49
C GLU A 46 -8.05 -1.34 -20.77
N LEU A 47 -7.56 -0.58 -19.78
CA LEU A 47 -6.35 0.23 -19.90
C LEU A 47 -5.10 -0.52 -19.41
N PHE A 48 -5.21 -1.77 -18.99
CA PHE A 48 -4.05 -2.54 -18.57
C PHE A 48 -3.18 -2.91 -19.78
N ASP A 49 -1.90 -2.50 -19.75
CA ASP A 49 -0.89 -2.94 -20.72
C ASP A 49 -0.44 -4.38 -20.41
N ARG A 50 -1.31 -5.34 -20.74
CA ARG A 50 -1.08 -6.76 -20.48
C ARG A 50 0.09 -7.33 -21.28
N GLU A 51 0.23 -6.88 -22.53
CA GLU A 51 1.30 -7.34 -23.42
C GLU A 51 2.65 -6.81 -22.99
N GLY A 52 2.75 -5.51 -22.70
CA GLY A 52 3.99 -4.89 -22.21
C GLY A 52 4.43 -5.46 -20.86
N ILE A 53 3.50 -5.69 -19.93
CA ILE A 53 3.80 -6.32 -18.64
C ILE A 53 4.29 -7.77 -18.83
N ALA A 54 3.63 -8.56 -19.67
CA ALA A 54 4.05 -9.94 -19.94
C ALA A 54 5.44 -9.99 -20.57
N ALA A 55 5.73 -9.10 -21.54
CA ALA A 55 7.05 -8.99 -22.16
C ALA A 55 8.11 -8.60 -21.12
N ALA A 56 7.85 -7.59 -20.29
CA ALA A 56 8.77 -7.14 -19.26
C ALA A 56 9.12 -8.26 -18.25
N PHE A 57 8.13 -9.06 -17.82
CA PHE A 57 8.39 -10.22 -16.97
C PHE A 57 9.27 -11.27 -17.66
N ALA A 58 8.99 -11.57 -18.93
CA ALA A 58 9.76 -12.56 -19.71
C ALA A 58 11.22 -12.08 -19.91
N ASP A 59 11.40 -10.80 -20.22
CA ASP A 59 12.73 -10.20 -20.42
C ASP A 59 13.52 -10.21 -19.11
N ALA A 60 12.94 -9.76 -18.02
CA ALA A 60 13.60 -9.75 -16.72
C ALA A 60 14.03 -11.15 -16.26
N ALA A 61 13.16 -12.15 -16.41
CA ALA A 61 13.48 -13.53 -16.04
C ALA A 61 14.54 -14.17 -16.93
N ARG A 62 14.63 -13.76 -18.21
CA ARG A 62 15.64 -14.24 -19.15
C ARG A 62 17.00 -13.56 -18.92
N ASP A 63 17.01 -12.24 -18.72
CA ASP A 63 18.23 -11.45 -18.73
C ASP A 63 18.96 -11.47 -17.39
N ASP A 64 18.22 -11.52 -16.27
CA ASP A 64 18.80 -11.67 -14.93
C ASP A 64 17.91 -12.54 -14.01
N PRO A 65 17.89 -13.86 -14.25
CA PRO A 65 17.08 -14.78 -13.46
C PRO A 65 17.45 -14.80 -11.97
N VAL A 66 18.72 -14.55 -11.63
CA VAL A 66 19.16 -14.51 -10.23
C VAL A 66 18.58 -13.30 -9.52
N ALA A 67 18.66 -12.12 -10.09
CA ALA A 67 18.08 -10.92 -9.52
C ALA A 67 16.54 -10.99 -9.40
N CYS A 68 15.89 -11.71 -10.31
CA CYS A 68 14.43 -11.86 -10.31
C CYS A 68 13.91 -12.89 -9.31
N LEU A 69 14.65 -13.98 -9.05
CA LEU A 69 14.17 -15.17 -8.33
C LEU A 69 14.82 -15.35 -6.96
N GLN A 70 15.88 -14.62 -6.64
CA GLN A 70 16.59 -14.69 -5.36
C GLN A 70 16.16 -13.54 -4.44
N TYR A 71 16.52 -13.64 -3.17
CA TYR A 71 16.43 -12.52 -2.24
C TYR A 71 17.25 -11.33 -2.76
N GLY A 72 16.68 -10.14 -2.66
CA GLY A 72 17.30 -8.88 -3.04
C GLY A 72 17.59 -7.97 -1.86
N ASP A 73 18.12 -6.78 -2.15
CA ASP A 73 18.34 -5.73 -1.15
C ASP A 73 17.02 -5.31 -0.49
N THR A 74 17.09 -5.04 0.81
CA THR A 74 15.93 -4.56 1.59
C THR A 74 15.33 -3.28 1.00
N ALA A 75 16.16 -2.41 0.44
CA ALA A 75 15.70 -1.17 -0.19
C ALA A 75 15.13 -1.36 -1.61
N GLY A 76 15.24 -2.55 -2.17
CA GLY A 76 14.85 -2.89 -3.54
C GLY A 76 16.04 -2.98 -4.50
N GLN A 77 15.79 -3.59 -5.65
CA GLN A 77 16.80 -3.82 -6.69
C GLN A 77 17.50 -2.51 -7.10
N PRO A 78 18.85 -2.48 -7.12
CA PRO A 78 19.62 -1.25 -7.42
C PRO A 78 19.25 -0.61 -8.77
N GLY A 79 19.06 -1.43 -9.81
CA GLY A 79 18.64 -0.94 -11.13
C GLY A 79 17.27 -0.28 -11.12
N LEU A 80 16.31 -0.84 -10.39
CA LEU A 80 14.97 -0.25 -10.23
C LEU A 80 15.04 1.07 -9.45
N ARG A 81 15.82 1.11 -8.37
CA ARG A 81 15.99 2.33 -7.56
C ARG A 81 16.61 3.46 -8.37
N ALA A 82 17.64 3.14 -9.19
CA ALA A 82 18.27 4.13 -10.09
C ALA A 82 17.27 4.65 -11.14
N ALA A 83 16.51 3.75 -11.77
CA ALA A 83 15.50 4.14 -12.76
C ALA A 83 14.38 5.00 -12.15
N LEU A 84 13.94 4.69 -10.92
CA LEU A 84 12.94 5.49 -10.20
C LEU A 84 13.47 6.88 -9.82
N ALA A 85 14.72 6.98 -9.35
CA ALA A 85 15.35 8.25 -9.01
C ALA A 85 15.47 9.16 -10.25
N ASP A 86 15.90 8.60 -11.37
CA ASP A 86 15.98 9.31 -12.64
C ASP A 86 14.58 9.73 -13.14
N TRP A 87 13.58 8.86 -13.05
CA TRP A 87 12.20 9.20 -13.41
C TRP A 87 11.64 10.31 -12.52
N MET A 88 11.86 10.28 -11.19
CA MET A 88 11.42 11.34 -10.27
C MET A 88 12.05 12.68 -10.64
N THR A 89 13.33 12.69 -10.94
CA THR A 89 14.04 13.92 -11.35
C THR A 89 13.50 14.47 -12.66
N ARG A 90 13.34 13.63 -13.69
CA ARG A 90 12.90 14.09 -15.02
C ARG A 90 11.40 14.36 -15.11
N ALA A 91 10.55 13.50 -14.54
CA ALA A 91 9.11 13.57 -14.74
C ALA A 91 8.40 14.39 -13.66
N ARG A 92 8.99 14.55 -12.49
CA ARG A 92 8.39 15.23 -11.33
C ARG A 92 9.17 16.45 -10.86
N GLY A 93 10.37 16.69 -11.40
CA GLY A 93 11.23 17.80 -10.97
C GLY A 93 11.78 17.64 -9.55
N VAL A 94 11.72 16.43 -8.98
CA VAL A 94 12.24 16.13 -7.64
C VAL A 94 13.64 15.55 -7.79
N ALA A 95 14.66 16.33 -7.44
CA ALA A 95 16.04 15.86 -7.43
C ALA A 95 16.19 14.71 -6.43
N CYS A 96 16.56 13.55 -6.91
CA CYS A 96 16.60 12.32 -6.13
C CYS A 96 17.71 11.42 -6.67
N ASP A 97 18.43 10.75 -5.78
CA ASP A 97 19.36 9.68 -6.16
C ASP A 97 18.89 8.32 -5.63
N ALA A 98 19.48 7.23 -6.12
CA ALA A 98 19.08 5.87 -5.80
C ALA A 98 19.17 5.53 -4.31
N SER A 99 20.02 6.22 -3.51
CA SER A 99 20.14 5.98 -2.08
C SER A 99 18.92 6.47 -1.28
N GLN A 100 18.18 7.40 -1.87
CA GLN A 100 16.96 7.98 -1.29
C GLN A 100 15.68 7.22 -1.67
N VAL A 101 15.80 6.15 -2.45
CA VAL A 101 14.66 5.34 -2.92
C VAL A 101 14.56 4.05 -2.12
N LEU A 102 13.40 3.82 -1.52
CA LEU A 102 13.00 2.56 -0.91
C LEU A 102 11.79 1.99 -1.68
N VAL A 103 11.94 0.79 -2.22
CA VAL A 103 10.84 0.09 -2.91
C VAL A 103 9.98 -0.62 -1.88
N THR A 104 8.67 -0.39 -1.94
CA THR A 104 7.68 -0.99 -1.03
C THR A 104 6.61 -1.77 -1.80
N THR A 105 5.92 -2.69 -1.14
CA THR A 105 4.77 -3.41 -1.72
C THR A 105 3.52 -2.54 -1.73
N GLY A 106 3.59 -1.44 -2.47
CA GLY A 106 2.52 -0.45 -2.60
C GLY A 106 2.59 0.66 -1.56
N SER A 107 1.77 1.69 -1.81
CA SER A 107 1.73 2.90 -0.99
C SER A 107 1.31 2.66 0.47
N GLN A 108 0.50 1.63 0.72
CA GLN A 108 0.06 1.32 2.08
C GLN A 108 1.21 0.84 2.97
N GLN A 109 2.11 0.00 2.45
CA GLN A 109 3.31 -0.38 3.20
C GLN A 109 4.22 0.82 3.43
N GLY A 110 4.45 1.64 2.40
CA GLY A 110 5.25 2.86 2.54
C GLY A 110 4.69 3.79 3.61
N PHE A 111 3.38 4.00 3.62
CA PHE A 111 2.72 4.83 4.63
C PHE A 111 2.80 4.22 6.04
N ASP A 112 2.58 2.91 6.20
CA ASP A 112 2.69 2.21 7.49
C ASP A 112 4.11 2.31 8.06
N LEU A 113 5.15 2.16 7.21
CA LEU A 113 6.53 2.34 7.61
C LEU A 113 6.84 3.77 8.08
N LEU A 114 6.32 4.78 7.37
CA LEU A 114 6.47 6.19 7.77
C LEU A 114 5.78 6.46 9.11
N VAL A 115 4.55 5.96 9.29
CA VAL A 115 3.81 6.11 10.54
C VAL A 115 4.59 5.48 11.71
N ARG A 116 5.09 4.25 11.54
CA ARG A 116 5.91 3.57 12.57
C ARG A 116 7.22 4.28 12.89
N ALA A 117 7.80 4.96 11.91
CA ALA A 117 9.08 5.66 12.09
C ALA A 117 8.92 7.04 12.72
N LEU A 118 7.76 7.70 12.57
CA LEU A 118 7.60 9.12 12.86
C LEU A 118 6.51 9.44 13.89
N ILE A 119 5.61 8.51 14.21
CA ILE A 119 4.45 8.76 15.07
C ILE A 119 4.55 7.97 16.37
N GLU A 120 4.45 8.69 17.48
CA GLU A 120 4.30 8.11 18.83
C GLU A 120 2.83 8.16 19.29
N PRO A 121 2.42 7.25 20.20
CA PRO A 121 1.09 7.30 20.78
C PRO A 121 0.78 8.65 21.44
N GLY A 122 -0.29 9.28 20.99
CA GLY A 122 -0.72 10.60 21.48
C GLY A 122 -0.33 11.78 20.58
N ASP A 123 0.53 11.56 19.59
CA ASP A 123 0.86 12.58 18.59
C ASP A 123 -0.36 13.03 17.81
N VAL A 124 -0.35 14.28 17.36
CA VAL A 124 -1.43 14.87 16.56
C VAL A 124 -1.10 14.71 15.08
N ALA A 125 -1.98 14.02 14.36
CA ALA A 125 -1.94 13.95 12.91
C ALA A 125 -3.08 14.76 12.28
N LEU A 126 -2.74 15.75 11.46
CA LEU A 126 -3.70 16.49 10.65
C LEU A 126 -4.08 15.63 9.43
N VAL A 127 -5.37 15.45 9.21
CA VAL A 127 -5.90 14.63 8.12
C VAL A 127 -6.98 15.38 7.36
N GLU A 128 -7.03 15.18 6.06
CA GLU A 128 -8.14 15.72 5.26
C GLU A 128 -9.49 15.11 5.68
N ALA A 129 -10.56 15.84 5.47
CA ALA A 129 -11.90 15.32 5.70
C ALA A 129 -12.78 15.59 4.46
N PRO A 130 -13.01 14.55 3.62
CA PRO A 130 -12.73 13.11 3.82
C PRO A 130 -11.27 12.71 3.54
N ALA A 131 -10.80 11.62 4.16
CA ALA A 131 -9.46 11.07 3.96
C ALA A 131 -9.50 9.57 3.59
N TYR A 132 -8.39 9.07 3.04
CA TYR A 132 -8.24 7.67 2.67
C TYR A 132 -8.29 6.75 3.91
N PRO A 133 -9.24 5.81 3.99
CA PRO A 133 -9.49 5.03 5.21
C PRO A 133 -8.30 4.22 5.70
N ALA A 134 -7.46 3.68 4.80
CA ALA A 134 -6.30 2.90 5.21
C ALA A 134 -5.22 3.78 5.88
N ALA A 135 -5.06 5.05 5.46
CA ALA A 135 -4.19 5.99 6.13
C ALA A 135 -4.70 6.30 7.55
N LEU A 136 -6.01 6.55 7.69
CA LEU A 136 -6.62 6.76 9.00
C LEU A 136 -6.44 5.55 9.92
N GLN A 137 -6.53 4.34 9.37
CA GLN A 137 -6.33 3.10 10.13
C GLN A 137 -4.90 2.97 10.63
N ALA A 138 -3.89 3.20 9.79
CA ALA A 138 -2.48 3.12 10.18
C ALA A 138 -2.17 4.12 11.33
N LEU A 139 -2.63 5.37 11.20
CA LEU A 139 -2.47 6.39 12.24
C LEU A 139 -3.17 6.01 13.56
N ARG A 140 -4.40 5.47 13.50
CA ARG A 140 -5.10 5.00 14.70
C ARG A 140 -4.37 3.84 15.39
N LEU A 141 -3.85 2.89 14.61
CA LEU A 141 -3.06 1.77 15.15
C LEU A 141 -1.77 2.22 15.84
N ALA A 142 -1.17 3.32 15.36
CA ALA A 142 -0.02 3.96 16.01
C ALA A 142 -0.42 4.79 17.26
N GLY A 143 -1.71 4.95 17.54
CA GLY A 143 -2.19 5.72 18.69
C GLY A 143 -2.23 7.24 18.45
N ALA A 144 -2.17 7.69 17.20
CA ALA A 144 -2.24 9.10 16.85
C ALA A 144 -3.63 9.70 17.14
N LYS A 145 -3.66 10.97 17.52
CA LYS A 145 -4.87 11.80 17.64
C LYS A 145 -5.16 12.44 16.28
N LEU A 146 -6.22 12.00 15.62
CA LEU A 146 -6.60 12.53 14.31
C LEU A 146 -7.36 13.84 14.44
N VAL A 147 -6.87 14.89 13.78
CA VAL A 147 -7.53 16.20 13.71
C VAL A 147 -7.92 16.47 12.27
N PRO A 148 -9.23 16.47 11.95
CA PRO A 148 -9.69 16.69 10.59
C PRO A 148 -9.51 18.16 10.17
N VAL A 149 -8.99 18.36 8.97
CA VAL A 149 -8.90 19.63 8.28
C VAL A 149 -9.84 19.58 7.07
N ARG A 150 -10.72 20.58 6.94
CA ARG A 150 -11.58 20.69 5.76
C ARG A 150 -10.75 21.11 4.55
N THR A 151 -10.94 20.41 3.45
CA THR A 151 -10.39 20.73 2.12
C THR A 151 -11.50 21.22 1.20
#